data_864420c83a3eb0223be74a46ecd4d676
#
_entry.id   864420c83a3eb0223be74a46ecd4d676
#
_cell.length_a   1.000
_cell.length_b   1.000
_cell.length_c   1.000
_cell.angle_alpha   90.00
_cell.angle_beta   90.00
_cell.angle_gamma   90.00
#
_symmetry.space_group_name_H-M   'P 1'
#
loop_
_entity.id
_entity.type
_entity.pdbx_description
1 polymer ?
#
loop_
_entity_poly.entity_id
_entity_poly.type
_entity_poly.pdbx_seq_one_letter_code
_entity_poly.pdbx_strand_id
1 'polypeptide(L)'
;YDLTDKECAYIEVFDSHGRYKLQEKLDEAYNKMPAERTRFDKDLIKLDEQVNIFHQLINYQMLNLFPKEDDPDHKWYAPGDDLSAFSGKDSMFVTHIMGWYLSEVQEGLKSGDWEKADEVIGMIHTYQQAKNKTVDIRPEKIQAEIKYNQMDVFRQCKKGYLILGGLLLVFAFVALFKKEKWVTYTTWVLSLGILAVFVFHMYGMGMRWYIAGYAPWSNSYETMVYVAWATVFAGLLFVRKSTLTFALATLFGGIILFVSGLSWMDPQINPLVPVLKSPWLMFHVAVIVGAYGFFGISCLIGLTNLVMMSVSGEKNSVMLKERVRELSIVNEMSLWIGLALMTIGTFLGAVWANESWGRYWGWDPKETWALITMVIYAIVTHLRLIPKCNNPVSYTHLTL
;
A
#
# COMPACT_ATOMS: atom_id res chain seq x y z
N TYR A 1 21.71 -24.72 -24.72
CA TYR A 1 22.66 -24.60 -23.61
C TYR A 1 22.80 -25.98 -23.01
N ASP A 2 24.05 -26.53 -23.06
CA ASP A 2 24.36 -27.81 -22.43
C ASP A 2 24.49 -27.64 -20.92
N LEU A 3 23.37 -27.35 -20.27
CA LEU A 3 23.27 -27.37 -18.81
C LEU A 3 22.83 -28.78 -18.44
N THR A 4 23.74 -29.56 -17.89
CA THR A 4 23.50 -30.92 -17.37
C THR A 4 22.69 -30.91 -16.08
N ASP A 5 22.68 -29.78 -15.36
CA ASP A 5 21.99 -29.58 -14.08
C ASP A 5 20.93 -28.48 -14.14
N LYS A 6 19.97 -28.50 -13.21
CA LYS A 6 18.91 -27.48 -13.06
C LYS A 6 19.43 -26.13 -12.54
N GLU A 7 20.66 -26.08 -12.11
CA GLU A 7 21.34 -24.92 -11.54
C GLU A 7 22.55 -24.58 -12.40
N CYS A 8 22.79 -23.28 -12.66
CA CYS A 8 24.00 -22.83 -13.33
C CYS A 8 24.72 -21.78 -12.49
N ALA A 9 26.04 -21.80 -12.50
CA ALA A 9 26.85 -20.80 -11.85
C ALA A 9 26.84 -19.49 -12.68
N TYR A 10 26.98 -18.36 -11.99
CA TYR A 10 27.03 -17.04 -12.62
C TYR A 10 28.04 -16.95 -13.77
N ILE A 11 29.23 -17.57 -13.61
CA ILE A 11 30.30 -17.59 -14.62
C ILE A 11 29.86 -18.32 -15.90
N GLU A 12 29.00 -19.32 -15.81
CA GLU A 12 28.55 -20.12 -16.96
C GLU A 12 27.65 -19.36 -17.93
N VAL A 13 27.10 -18.25 -17.47
CA VAL A 13 26.25 -17.36 -18.29
C VAL A 13 27.12 -16.54 -19.28
N PHE A 14 28.42 -16.50 -19.08
CA PHE A 14 29.38 -15.84 -19.96
C PHE A 14 30.18 -16.88 -20.78
N ASP A 15 30.62 -16.48 -21.98
CA ASP A 15 31.51 -17.30 -22.81
C ASP A 15 32.97 -17.18 -22.36
N SER A 16 33.87 -17.96 -22.97
CA SER A 16 35.30 -17.91 -22.71
C SER A 16 35.96 -16.55 -22.99
N HIS A 17 35.28 -15.66 -23.68
CA HIS A 17 35.70 -14.30 -24.00
C HIS A 17 35.00 -13.25 -23.14
N GLY A 18 34.25 -13.65 -22.11
CA GLY A 18 33.53 -12.77 -21.20
C GLY A 18 32.25 -12.16 -21.80
N ARG A 19 31.76 -12.65 -22.95
CA ARG A 19 30.53 -12.13 -23.56
C ARG A 19 29.32 -12.85 -23.01
N TYR A 20 28.25 -12.10 -22.82
CA TYR A 20 26.99 -12.61 -22.25
C TYR A 20 26.25 -13.49 -23.27
N LYS A 21 26.16 -14.78 -22.99
CA LYS A 21 25.57 -15.78 -23.89
C LYS A 21 24.10 -15.57 -24.22
N LEU A 22 23.37 -14.89 -23.36
CA LEU A 22 21.91 -14.69 -23.49
C LEU A 22 21.54 -13.43 -24.27
N GLN A 23 22.50 -12.54 -24.60
CA GLN A 23 22.26 -11.22 -25.17
C GLN A 23 21.32 -11.25 -26.38
N GLU A 24 21.58 -12.09 -27.38
CA GLU A 24 20.82 -12.14 -28.63
C GLU A 24 19.33 -12.48 -28.38
N LYS A 25 19.05 -13.46 -27.52
CA LYS A 25 17.68 -13.86 -27.18
C LYS A 25 16.98 -12.85 -26.28
N LEU A 26 17.74 -12.14 -25.45
CA LEU A 26 17.21 -11.05 -24.63
C LEU A 26 16.80 -9.86 -25.49
N ASP A 27 17.61 -9.49 -26.46
CA ASP A 27 17.28 -8.40 -27.40
C ASP A 27 15.97 -8.74 -28.17
N GLU A 28 15.79 -9.99 -28.59
CA GLU A 28 14.54 -10.45 -29.17
C GLU A 28 13.35 -10.34 -28.20
N ALA A 29 13.55 -10.75 -26.92
CA ALA A 29 12.50 -10.72 -25.93
C ALA A 29 12.11 -9.29 -25.50
N TYR A 30 13.10 -8.39 -25.36
CA TYR A 30 12.84 -6.99 -25.02
C TYR A 30 12.16 -6.21 -26.15
N ASN A 31 12.46 -6.53 -27.44
CA ASN A 31 11.84 -5.90 -28.59
C ASN A 31 10.36 -6.30 -28.79
N LYS A 32 9.90 -7.40 -28.19
CA LYS A 32 8.50 -7.80 -28.22
C LYS A 32 7.63 -6.95 -27.29
N MET A 33 6.41 -6.59 -27.73
CA MET A 33 5.45 -5.96 -26.82
C MET A 33 5.15 -6.87 -25.62
N PRO A 34 4.91 -6.34 -24.41
CA PRO A 34 4.67 -7.15 -23.20
C PRO A 34 3.55 -8.20 -23.34
N ALA A 35 2.54 -7.91 -24.17
CA ALA A 35 1.43 -8.83 -24.46
C ALA A 35 1.82 -10.00 -25.40
N GLU A 36 2.86 -9.83 -26.21
CA GLU A 36 3.35 -10.83 -27.18
C GLU A 36 4.46 -11.72 -26.62
N ARG A 37 4.99 -11.37 -25.44
CA ARG A 37 6.04 -12.12 -24.76
C ARG A 37 5.53 -13.50 -24.34
N THR A 38 6.20 -14.54 -24.82
CA THR A 38 5.94 -15.92 -24.41
C THR A 38 6.35 -16.14 -22.95
N ARG A 39 5.99 -17.28 -22.39
CA ARG A 39 6.47 -17.66 -21.04
C ARG A 39 7.99 -17.72 -21.01
N PHE A 40 8.62 -18.26 -22.05
CA PHE A 40 10.08 -18.31 -22.16
C PHE A 40 10.71 -16.92 -22.14
N ASP A 41 10.17 -15.96 -22.91
CA ASP A 41 10.67 -14.57 -22.92
C ASP A 41 10.60 -13.92 -21.53
N LYS A 42 9.51 -14.15 -20.80
CA LYS A 42 9.33 -13.63 -19.44
C LYS A 42 10.30 -14.26 -18.44
N ASP A 43 10.51 -15.57 -18.51
CA ASP A 43 11.44 -16.27 -17.65
C ASP A 43 12.88 -15.88 -17.96
N LEU A 44 13.21 -15.65 -19.26
CA LEU A 44 14.52 -15.18 -19.71
C LEU A 44 14.82 -13.75 -19.20
N ILE A 45 13.86 -12.83 -19.31
CA ILE A 45 13.98 -11.46 -18.77
C ILE A 45 14.20 -11.50 -17.26
N LYS A 46 13.45 -12.35 -16.55
CA LYS A 46 13.63 -12.51 -15.10
C LYS A 46 15.00 -13.05 -14.72
N LEU A 47 15.53 -14.00 -15.50
CA LEU A 47 16.88 -14.51 -15.32
C LEU A 47 17.93 -13.41 -15.53
N ASP A 48 17.76 -12.60 -16.58
CA ASP A 48 18.62 -11.46 -16.88
C ASP A 48 18.64 -10.44 -15.73
N GLU A 49 17.48 -10.10 -15.20
CA GLU A 49 17.38 -9.23 -14.02
C GLU A 49 18.16 -9.80 -12.82
N GLN A 50 18.06 -11.09 -12.56
CA GLN A 50 18.82 -11.75 -11.48
C GLN A 50 20.33 -11.74 -11.74
N VAL A 51 20.76 -12.03 -12.97
CA VAL A 51 22.17 -11.99 -13.37
C VAL A 51 22.72 -10.57 -13.24
N ASN A 52 21.96 -9.56 -13.66
CA ASN A 52 22.34 -8.14 -13.56
C ASN A 52 22.48 -7.69 -12.11
N ILE A 53 21.54 -8.05 -11.23
CA ILE A 53 21.64 -7.77 -9.79
C ILE A 53 22.92 -8.39 -9.22
N PHE A 54 23.20 -9.65 -9.57
CA PHE A 54 24.39 -10.35 -9.09
C PHE A 54 25.69 -9.73 -9.64
N HIS A 55 25.68 -9.28 -10.91
CA HIS A 55 26.77 -8.55 -11.53
C HIS A 55 27.06 -7.23 -10.80
N GLN A 56 26.03 -6.44 -10.52
CA GLN A 56 26.17 -5.19 -9.78
C GLN A 56 26.68 -5.43 -8.35
N LEU A 57 26.24 -6.51 -7.70
CA LEU A 57 26.68 -6.86 -6.35
C LEU A 57 28.19 -7.20 -6.32
N ILE A 58 28.65 -8.07 -7.25
CA ILE A 58 30.07 -8.48 -7.35
C ILE A 58 30.98 -7.29 -7.67
N ASN A 59 30.50 -6.38 -8.52
CA ASN A 59 31.27 -5.20 -8.95
C ASN A 59 31.10 -4.00 -8.00
N TYR A 60 30.45 -4.15 -6.84
CA TYR A 60 30.21 -3.08 -5.86
C TYR A 60 29.46 -1.87 -6.42
N GLN A 61 28.62 -2.04 -7.44
CA GLN A 61 27.85 -1.00 -8.12
C GLN A 61 26.45 -0.78 -7.54
N MET A 62 26.08 -1.56 -6.54
CA MET A 62 24.72 -1.57 -6.03
C MET A 62 24.41 -0.45 -5.03
N LEU A 63 25.43 0.03 -4.31
CA LEU A 63 25.29 1.02 -3.24
C LEU A 63 26.01 2.30 -3.63
N ASN A 64 25.25 3.35 -3.92
CA ASN A 64 25.77 4.68 -4.16
C ASN A 64 26.16 5.34 -2.82
N LEU A 65 27.44 5.30 -2.47
CA LEU A 65 27.95 5.72 -1.16
C LEU A 65 28.62 7.09 -1.18
N PHE A 66 29.17 7.54 -2.32
CA PHE A 66 30.04 8.70 -2.40
C PHE A 66 29.38 9.88 -3.11
N PRO A 67 28.90 10.90 -2.35
CA PRO A 67 28.45 12.15 -2.95
C PRO A 67 29.63 12.95 -3.50
N LYS A 68 29.45 13.58 -4.65
CA LYS A 68 30.38 14.54 -5.21
C LYS A 68 29.89 15.97 -4.97
N GLU A 69 30.71 16.79 -4.36
CA GLU A 69 30.37 18.13 -3.84
C GLU A 69 29.78 19.07 -4.90
N ASP A 70 30.36 19.12 -6.09
CA ASP A 70 30.04 20.10 -7.15
C ASP A 70 29.44 19.41 -8.40
N ASP A 71 28.77 18.28 -8.24
CA ASP A 71 28.10 17.61 -9.36
C ASP A 71 26.76 18.29 -9.67
N PRO A 72 26.56 18.81 -10.91
CA PRO A 72 25.33 19.50 -11.28
C PRO A 72 24.09 18.59 -11.24
N ASP A 73 24.27 17.29 -11.41
CA ASP A 73 23.22 16.29 -11.37
C ASP A 73 23.03 15.68 -9.98
N HIS A 74 23.81 16.13 -8.99
CA HIS A 74 23.81 15.62 -7.60
C HIS A 74 23.98 14.09 -7.52
N LYS A 75 24.78 13.54 -8.42
CA LYS A 75 25.01 12.10 -8.51
C LYS A 75 25.83 11.59 -7.35
N TRP A 76 25.39 10.47 -6.79
CA TRP A 76 26.17 9.68 -5.87
C TRP A 76 26.80 8.50 -6.62
N TYR A 77 28.03 8.16 -6.28
CA TYR A 77 28.83 7.14 -6.94
C TYR A 77 28.93 5.89 -6.07
N ALA A 78 28.86 4.74 -6.71
CA ALA A 78 29.14 3.46 -6.07
C ALA A 78 30.66 3.19 -6.03
N PRO A 79 31.15 2.33 -5.11
CA PRO A 79 32.55 1.95 -5.07
C PRO A 79 33.07 1.30 -6.35
N GLY A 80 32.20 0.66 -7.13
CA GLY A 80 32.53 0.01 -8.41
C GLY A 80 32.31 0.87 -9.65
N ASP A 81 31.89 2.12 -9.49
CA ASP A 81 31.74 3.06 -10.60
C ASP A 81 33.09 3.61 -11.05
N ASP A 82 33.10 4.34 -12.17
CA ASP A 82 34.22 5.14 -12.57
C ASP A 82 34.42 6.33 -11.61
N LEU A 83 35.41 6.20 -10.73
CA LEU A 83 35.74 7.19 -9.70
C LEU A 83 36.73 8.27 -10.20
N SER A 84 37.02 8.31 -11.50
CA SER A 84 37.92 9.33 -12.11
C SER A 84 37.40 10.79 -11.95
N ALA A 85 36.11 10.94 -11.70
CA ALA A 85 35.47 12.22 -11.39
C ALA A 85 35.96 12.85 -10.07
N PHE A 86 36.54 12.06 -9.15
CA PHE A 86 37.06 12.52 -7.87
C PHE A 86 38.56 12.91 -8.02
N SER A 87 39.02 13.90 -7.28
CA SER A 87 40.39 14.39 -7.33
C SER A 87 41.01 14.54 -5.94
N GLY A 88 42.33 14.52 -5.88
CA GLY A 88 43.09 14.76 -4.67
C GLY A 88 42.82 13.78 -3.54
N LYS A 89 42.54 14.30 -2.34
CA LYS A 89 42.25 13.47 -1.15
C LYS A 89 40.95 12.65 -1.28
N ASP A 90 39.96 13.19 -1.94
CA ASP A 90 38.69 12.54 -2.15
C ASP A 90 38.82 11.28 -3.00
N SER A 91 39.62 11.37 -4.11
CA SER A 91 39.90 10.20 -4.95
C SER A 91 40.61 9.09 -4.17
N MET A 92 41.56 9.41 -3.32
CA MET A 92 42.25 8.44 -2.50
C MET A 92 41.29 7.76 -1.50
N PHE A 93 40.42 8.54 -0.88
CA PHE A 93 39.42 8.03 0.09
C PHE A 93 38.42 7.07 -0.60
N VAL A 94 37.74 7.53 -1.65
CA VAL A 94 36.65 6.75 -2.29
C VAL A 94 37.15 5.47 -2.93
N THR A 95 38.41 5.45 -3.42
CA THR A 95 39.00 4.27 -4.04
C THR A 95 39.36 3.16 -3.04
N HIS A 96 39.81 3.52 -1.84
CA HIS A 96 40.39 2.57 -0.90
C HIS A 96 39.48 2.20 0.27
N ILE A 97 38.51 3.05 0.62
CA ILE A 97 37.72 2.89 1.85
C ILE A 97 36.91 1.59 1.87
N MET A 98 36.36 1.18 0.72
CA MET A 98 35.56 -0.05 0.65
C MET A 98 36.42 -1.29 0.80
N GLY A 99 37.61 -1.32 0.21
CA GLY A 99 38.58 -2.39 0.41
C GLY A 99 39.02 -2.52 1.86
N TRP A 100 39.26 -1.36 2.51
CA TRP A 100 39.57 -1.34 3.93
C TRP A 100 38.40 -1.86 4.77
N TYR A 101 37.18 -1.38 4.54
CA TYR A 101 36.00 -1.87 5.24
C TYR A 101 35.86 -3.40 5.15
N LEU A 102 35.99 -3.98 3.96
CA LEU A 102 35.89 -5.42 3.76
C LEU A 102 37.01 -6.19 4.46
N SER A 103 38.21 -5.63 4.57
CA SER A 103 39.32 -6.22 5.32
C SER A 103 39.00 -6.27 6.82
N GLU A 104 38.46 -5.19 7.40
CA GLU A 104 38.09 -5.14 8.82
C GLU A 104 36.87 -6.04 9.12
N VAL A 105 35.92 -6.18 8.17
CA VAL A 105 34.82 -7.15 8.28
C VAL A 105 35.35 -8.59 8.28
N GLN A 106 36.34 -8.92 7.45
CA GLN A 106 36.97 -10.25 7.48
C GLN A 106 37.68 -10.52 8.81
N GLU A 107 38.32 -9.51 9.37
CA GLU A 107 38.96 -9.62 10.69
C GLU A 107 37.92 -9.80 11.79
N GLY A 108 36.82 -9.02 11.76
CA GLY A 108 35.70 -9.13 12.69
C GLY A 108 35.01 -10.49 12.66
N LEU A 109 34.85 -11.08 11.49
CA LEU A 109 34.33 -12.45 11.34
C LEU A 109 35.19 -13.51 12.02
N LYS A 110 36.52 -13.31 12.11
CA LYS A 110 37.45 -14.22 12.74
C LYS A 110 37.59 -13.99 14.25
N SER A 111 37.64 -12.72 14.66
CA SER A 111 37.90 -12.32 16.04
C SER A 111 36.64 -12.18 16.88
N GLY A 112 35.48 -11.91 16.26
CA GLY A 112 34.24 -11.51 16.91
C GLY A 112 34.22 -10.02 17.33
N ASP A 113 35.28 -9.26 17.02
CA ASP A 113 35.39 -7.84 17.29
C ASP A 113 35.08 -7.00 16.06
N TRP A 114 34.10 -6.13 16.15
CA TRP A 114 33.59 -5.31 15.05
C TRP A 114 33.95 -3.83 15.17
N GLU A 115 34.66 -3.42 16.22
CA GLU A 115 34.94 -2.01 16.55
C GLU A 115 35.62 -1.29 15.38
N LYS A 116 36.61 -1.91 14.74
CA LYS A 116 37.32 -1.32 13.59
C LYS A 116 36.44 -1.20 12.34
N ALA A 117 35.58 -2.19 12.08
CA ALA A 117 34.65 -2.12 10.98
C ALA A 117 33.64 -0.98 11.18
N ASP A 118 33.16 -0.80 12.41
CA ASP A 118 32.27 0.32 12.78
C ASP A 118 32.96 1.68 12.67
N GLU A 119 34.27 1.77 12.99
CA GLU A 119 35.05 2.98 12.76
C GLU A 119 35.10 3.38 11.28
N VAL A 120 35.30 2.40 10.39
CA VAL A 120 35.36 2.65 8.93
C VAL A 120 33.99 3.11 8.41
N ILE A 121 32.89 2.52 8.90
CA ILE A 121 31.53 3.00 8.61
C ILE A 121 31.36 4.44 9.10
N GLY A 122 31.85 4.77 10.29
CA GLY A 122 31.85 6.13 10.82
C GLY A 122 32.60 7.13 9.93
N MET A 123 33.73 6.72 9.32
CA MET A 123 34.47 7.55 8.37
C MET A 123 33.67 7.77 7.07
N ILE A 124 33.00 6.73 6.54
CA ILE A 124 32.12 6.87 5.36
C ILE A 124 30.98 7.85 5.67
N HIS A 125 30.34 7.70 6.81
CA HIS A 125 29.27 8.58 7.26
C HIS A 125 29.74 10.04 7.41
N THR A 126 30.91 10.25 7.99
CA THR A 126 31.51 11.58 8.13
C THR A 126 31.81 12.20 6.76
N TYR A 127 32.33 11.42 5.83
CA TYR A 127 32.56 11.85 4.45
C TYR A 127 31.27 12.26 3.75
N GLN A 128 30.22 11.43 3.88
CA GLN A 128 28.90 11.71 3.34
C GLN A 128 28.32 13.02 3.89
N GLN A 129 28.42 13.26 5.19
CA GLN A 129 27.96 14.51 5.81
C GLN A 129 28.75 15.73 5.34
N ALA A 130 30.07 15.59 5.18
CA ALA A 130 30.93 16.70 4.77
C ALA A 130 30.74 17.10 3.29
N LYS A 131 30.46 16.11 2.42
CA LYS A 131 30.39 16.31 0.96
C LYS A 131 28.95 16.44 0.44
N ASN A 132 27.97 16.01 1.22
CA ASN A 132 26.58 16.13 0.84
C ASN A 132 26.01 17.50 1.23
N LYS A 133 25.98 18.42 0.26
CA LYS A 133 25.39 19.77 0.43
C LYS A 133 23.93 19.86 -0.05
N THR A 134 23.45 18.88 -0.74
CA THR A 134 22.20 18.98 -1.50
C THR A 134 21.08 18.09 -0.98
N VAL A 135 21.38 16.95 -0.39
CA VAL A 135 20.41 16.04 0.16
C VAL A 135 20.29 16.24 1.67
N ASP A 136 19.10 16.63 2.13
CA ASP A 136 18.81 16.81 3.56
C ASP A 136 18.68 15.44 4.25
N ILE A 137 19.82 14.89 4.67
CA ILE A 137 19.88 13.64 5.44
C ILE A 137 19.52 13.95 6.90
N ARG A 138 18.31 13.60 7.30
CA ARG A 138 17.82 13.75 8.68
C ARG A 138 17.96 12.43 9.43
N PRO A 139 18.90 12.31 10.37
CA PRO A 139 19.07 11.10 11.18
C PRO A 139 17.76 10.65 11.87
N GLU A 140 16.95 11.63 12.29
CA GLU A 140 15.65 11.38 12.93
C GLU A 140 14.67 10.65 12.02
N LYS A 141 14.65 10.98 10.72
CA LYS A 141 13.80 10.28 9.73
C LYS A 141 14.28 8.86 9.48
N ILE A 142 15.60 8.66 9.42
CA ILE A 142 16.20 7.33 9.26
C ILE A 142 15.84 6.45 10.45
N GLN A 143 15.99 6.95 11.68
CA GLN A 143 15.60 6.23 12.89
C GLN A 143 14.09 5.92 12.93
N ALA A 144 13.26 6.87 12.46
CA ALA A 144 11.83 6.67 12.37
C ALA A 144 11.49 5.58 11.34
N GLU A 145 12.19 5.53 10.20
CA GLU A 145 12.00 4.51 9.17
C GLU A 145 12.45 3.12 9.66
N ILE A 146 13.60 3.01 10.32
CA ILE A 146 14.06 1.76 10.94
C ILE A 146 13.00 1.25 11.93
N LYS A 147 12.51 2.12 12.82
CA LYS A 147 11.46 1.78 13.77
C LYS A 147 10.16 1.37 13.10
N TYR A 148 9.75 2.09 12.04
CA TYR A 148 8.56 1.76 11.26
C TYR A 148 8.66 0.37 10.63
N ASN A 149 9.80 0.04 10.01
CA ASN A 149 10.03 -1.26 9.39
C ASN A 149 10.07 -2.40 10.43
N GLN A 150 10.68 -2.17 11.61
CA GLN A 150 10.71 -3.15 12.70
C GLN A 150 9.31 -3.44 13.27
N MET A 151 8.45 -2.42 13.37
CA MET A 151 7.10 -2.58 13.92
C MET A 151 6.15 -3.32 12.98
N ASP A 152 6.39 -3.32 11.67
CA ASP A 152 5.53 -3.94 10.65
C ASP A 152 4.02 -3.69 10.90
N VAL A 153 3.67 -2.40 11.06
CA VAL A 153 2.38 -1.94 11.59
C VAL A 153 1.19 -2.53 10.83
N PHE A 154 1.20 -2.46 9.50
CA PHE A 154 0.04 -2.88 8.71
C PHE A 154 -0.17 -4.39 8.70
N ARG A 155 0.90 -5.18 8.84
CA ARG A 155 0.81 -6.62 9.04
C ARG A 155 0.18 -6.98 10.40
N GLN A 156 0.52 -6.22 11.45
CA GLN A 156 -0.11 -6.37 12.76
C GLN A 156 -1.59 -5.95 12.71
N CYS A 157 -1.90 -4.80 12.08
CA CYS A 157 -3.27 -4.34 11.89
C CYS A 157 -4.12 -5.35 11.12
N LYS A 158 -3.58 -5.94 10.04
CA LYS A 158 -4.24 -7.02 9.29
C LYS A 158 -4.66 -8.16 10.20
N LYS A 159 -3.74 -8.68 11.02
CA LYS A 159 -4.03 -9.76 11.97
C LYS A 159 -5.10 -9.33 12.99
N GLY A 160 -4.95 -8.14 13.55
CA GLY A 160 -5.89 -7.58 14.51
C GLY A 160 -7.30 -7.45 13.94
N TYR A 161 -7.46 -6.86 12.75
CA TYR A 161 -8.75 -6.70 12.12
C TYR A 161 -9.41 -8.03 11.73
N LEU A 162 -8.65 -8.98 11.19
CA LEU A 162 -9.21 -10.30 10.83
C LEU A 162 -9.65 -11.09 12.06
N ILE A 163 -8.84 -11.14 13.11
CA ILE A 163 -9.14 -11.90 14.32
C ILE A 163 -10.27 -11.22 15.10
N LEU A 164 -10.09 -9.95 15.47
CA LEU A 164 -11.08 -9.26 16.31
C LEU A 164 -12.37 -8.98 15.53
N GLY A 165 -12.30 -8.66 14.25
CA GLY A 165 -13.46 -8.48 13.38
C GLY A 165 -14.24 -9.77 13.21
N GLY A 166 -13.55 -10.90 12.99
CA GLY A 166 -14.17 -12.23 12.93
C GLY A 166 -14.85 -12.63 14.23
N LEU A 167 -14.18 -12.44 15.36
CA LEU A 167 -14.79 -12.69 16.67
C LEU A 167 -15.99 -11.77 16.92
N LEU A 168 -15.85 -10.48 16.64
CA LEU A 168 -16.94 -9.52 16.80
C LEU A 168 -18.14 -9.90 15.92
N LEU A 169 -17.90 -10.37 14.69
CA LEU A 169 -18.96 -10.85 13.80
C LEU A 169 -19.74 -12.02 14.41
N VAL A 170 -19.03 -13.03 14.93
CA VAL A 170 -19.65 -14.18 15.61
C VAL A 170 -20.48 -13.71 16.80
N PHE A 171 -19.93 -12.86 17.68
CA PHE A 171 -20.66 -12.35 18.84
C PHE A 171 -21.81 -11.41 18.45
N ALA A 172 -21.70 -10.65 17.38
CA ALA A 172 -22.79 -9.85 16.84
C ALA A 172 -23.96 -10.74 16.36
N PHE A 173 -23.67 -11.88 15.70
CA PHE A 173 -24.70 -12.86 15.36
C PHE A 173 -25.32 -13.51 16.61
N VAL A 174 -24.51 -13.89 17.60
CA VAL A 174 -25.04 -14.44 18.87
C VAL A 174 -25.96 -13.45 19.57
N ALA A 175 -25.58 -12.14 19.55
CA ALA A 175 -26.39 -11.09 20.15
C ALA A 175 -27.76 -10.87 19.47
N LEU A 176 -27.92 -11.31 18.22
CA LEU A 176 -29.23 -11.31 17.56
C LEU A 176 -30.24 -12.25 18.24
N PHE A 177 -29.74 -13.37 18.77
CA PHE A 177 -30.59 -14.43 19.34
C PHE A 177 -30.61 -14.46 20.88
N LYS A 178 -29.51 -13.99 21.52
CA LYS A 178 -29.32 -14.01 22.97
C LYS A 178 -28.99 -12.62 23.50
N LYS A 179 -29.88 -12.03 24.29
CA LYS A 179 -29.70 -10.74 24.97
C LYS A 179 -29.07 -10.91 26.36
N GLU A 180 -27.96 -11.67 26.43
CA GLU A 180 -27.25 -11.91 27.67
C GLU A 180 -26.21 -10.80 27.96
N LYS A 181 -26.06 -10.40 29.23
CA LYS A 181 -25.12 -9.34 29.62
C LYS A 181 -23.68 -9.65 29.22
N TRP A 182 -23.22 -10.88 29.35
CA TRP A 182 -21.87 -11.29 28.97
C TRP A 182 -21.59 -11.11 27.47
N VAL A 183 -22.58 -11.36 26.59
CA VAL A 183 -22.45 -11.13 25.16
C VAL A 183 -22.22 -9.64 24.89
N THR A 184 -22.98 -8.78 25.56
CA THR A 184 -22.82 -7.31 25.45
C THR A 184 -21.45 -6.87 25.95
N TYR A 185 -20.96 -7.37 27.08
CA TYR A 185 -19.63 -7.06 27.56
C TYR A 185 -18.53 -7.52 26.57
N THR A 186 -18.64 -8.73 26.04
CA THR A 186 -17.68 -9.25 25.05
C THR A 186 -17.65 -8.40 23.78
N THR A 187 -18.80 -8.00 23.26
CA THR A 187 -18.85 -7.12 22.08
C THR A 187 -18.22 -5.75 22.36
N TRP A 188 -18.39 -5.20 23.56
CA TRP A 188 -17.75 -3.96 23.97
C TRP A 188 -16.22 -4.09 24.06
N VAL A 189 -15.72 -5.15 24.68
CA VAL A 189 -14.28 -5.42 24.80
C VAL A 189 -13.64 -5.61 23.42
N LEU A 190 -14.29 -6.39 22.55
CA LEU A 190 -13.80 -6.58 21.18
C LEU A 190 -13.82 -5.27 20.38
N SER A 191 -14.86 -4.46 20.53
CA SER A 191 -14.93 -3.15 19.87
C SER A 191 -13.84 -2.19 20.36
N LEU A 192 -13.51 -2.22 21.63
CA LEU A 192 -12.40 -1.46 22.19
C LEU A 192 -11.05 -1.95 21.66
N GLY A 193 -10.87 -3.27 21.56
CA GLY A 193 -9.69 -3.87 20.91
C GLY A 193 -9.52 -3.43 19.46
N ILE A 194 -10.61 -3.42 18.68
CA ILE A 194 -10.60 -2.92 17.29
C ILE A 194 -10.27 -1.44 17.25
N LEU A 195 -10.78 -0.63 18.16
CA LEU A 195 -10.43 0.79 18.26
C LEU A 195 -8.93 0.98 18.52
N ALA A 196 -8.32 0.15 19.38
CA ALA A 196 -6.87 0.20 19.62
C ALA A 196 -6.08 -0.13 18.33
N VAL A 197 -6.49 -1.17 17.58
CA VAL A 197 -5.90 -1.50 16.29
C VAL A 197 -6.09 -0.36 15.28
N PHE A 198 -7.24 0.29 15.27
CA PHE A 198 -7.54 1.43 14.40
C PHE A 198 -6.62 2.63 14.70
N VAL A 199 -6.40 2.95 15.96
CA VAL A 199 -5.46 4.00 16.37
C VAL A 199 -4.03 3.62 15.98
N PHE A 200 -3.64 2.37 16.13
CA PHE A 200 -2.33 1.88 15.72
C PHE A 200 -2.17 1.93 14.19
N HIS A 201 -3.23 1.66 13.43
CA HIS A 201 -3.25 1.83 11.97
C HIS A 201 -3.03 3.31 11.58
N MET A 202 -3.73 4.23 12.23
CA MET A 202 -3.55 5.67 12.02
C MET A 202 -2.13 6.13 12.37
N TYR A 203 -1.54 5.59 13.45
CA TYR A 203 -0.16 5.84 13.81
C TYR A 203 0.81 5.37 12.69
N GLY A 204 0.60 4.19 12.12
CA GLY A 204 1.40 3.69 10.99
C GLY A 204 1.35 4.58 9.76
N MET A 205 0.15 5.08 9.40
CA MET A 205 0.01 6.05 8.31
C MET A 205 0.69 7.39 8.65
N GLY A 206 0.59 7.86 9.88
CA GLY A 206 1.25 9.07 10.35
C GLY A 206 2.78 8.96 10.31
N MET A 207 3.33 7.82 10.73
CA MET A 207 4.76 7.53 10.61
C MET A 207 5.23 7.53 9.15
N ARG A 208 4.46 6.90 8.26
CA ARG A 208 4.75 6.88 6.84
C ARG A 208 4.74 8.29 6.24
N TRP A 209 3.77 9.13 6.63
CA TRP A 209 3.71 10.54 6.23
C TRP A 209 4.93 11.32 6.73
N TYR A 210 5.32 11.14 7.99
CA TYR A 210 6.48 11.82 8.56
C TYR A 210 7.79 11.46 7.84
N ILE A 211 7.99 10.17 7.56
CA ILE A 211 9.18 9.66 6.86
C ILE A 211 9.22 10.16 5.43
N ALA A 212 8.14 9.96 4.68
CA ALA A 212 8.03 10.30 3.26
C ALA A 212 8.03 11.83 3.00
N GLY A 213 7.46 12.61 3.93
CA GLY A 213 7.22 14.04 3.75
C GLY A 213 6.03 14.37 2.85
N TYR A 214 5.23 13.38 2.45
CA TYR A 214 3.99 13.52 1.68
C TYR A 214 2.92 12.57 2.21
N ALA A 215 1.66 12.81 1.83
CA ALA A 215 0.54 12.05 2.34
C ALA A 215 0.55 10.57 1.85
N PRO A 216 0.25 9.60 2.73
CA PRO A 216 0.41 8.17 2.47
C PRO A 216 -0.76 7.57 1.66
N TRP A 217 -1.02 8.09 0.47
CA TRP A 217 -1.99 7.58 -0.52
C TRP A 217 -1.58 7.90 -1.96
N SER A 218 -0.27 7.89 -2.20
CA SER A 218 0.34 8.28 -3.48
C SER A 218 0.58 7.10 -4.42
N ASN A 219 0.64 5.88 -3.92
CA ASN A 219 0.77 4.65 -4.70
C ASN A 219 -0.36 3.66 -4.40
N SER A 220 -0.41 2.55 -5.15
CA SER A 220 -1.47 1.55 -5.01
C SER A 220 -1.50 0.89 -3.62
N TYR A 221 -0.33 0.60 -3.05
CA TYR A 221 -0.22 0.04 -1.70
C TYR A 221 -0.76 1.00 -0.64
N GLU A 222 -0.33 2.25 -0.67
CA GLU A 222 -0.77 3.29 0.26
C GLU A 222 -2.27 3.55 0.15
N THR A 223 -2.77 3.58 -1.09
CA THR A 223 -4.21 3.73 -1.35
C THR A 223 -5.00 2.59 -0.72
N MET A 224 -4.56 1.34 -0.85
CA MET A 224 -5.23 0.19 -0.23
C MET A 224 -5.19 0.26 1.30
N VAL A 225 -4.06 0.66 1.88
CA VAL A 225 -3.93 0.89 3.32
C VAL A 225 -4.92 1.96 3.79
N TYR A 226 -5.03 3.07 3.07
CA TYR A 226 -5.97 4.13 3.39
C TYR A 226 -7.44 3.71 3.20
N VAL A 227 -7.79 2.95 2.13
CA VAL A 227 -9.14 2.37 1.95
C VAL A 227 -9.52 1.49 3.14
N ALA A 228 -8.60 0.64 3.60
CA ALA A 228 -8.84 -0.21 4.76
C ALA A 228 -9.14 0.62 6.01
N TRP A 229 -8.34 1.67 6.27
CA TRP A 229 -8.56 2.61 7.37
C TRP A 229 -9.92 3.32 7.24
N ALA A 230 -10.22 3.88 6.08
CA ALA A 230 -11.48 4.59 5.81
C ALA A 230 -12.71 3.69 5.98
N THR A 231 -12.60 2.42 5.57
CA THR A 231 -13.65 1.40 5.74
C THR A 231 -13.92 1.13 7.22
N VAL A 232 -12.88 0.90 8.02
CA VAL A 232 -13.04 0.69 9.46
C VAL A 232 -13.55 1.95 10.15
N PHE A 233 -13.09 3.13 9.73
CA PHE A 233 -13.61 4.42 10.23
C PHE A 233 -15.11 4.57 9.95
N ALA A 234 -15.54 4.31 8.73
CA ALA A 234 -16.95 4.35 8.38
C ALA A 234 -17.79 3.36 9.21
N GLY A 235 -17.26 2.14 9.44
CA GLY A 235 -17.89 1.17 10.37
C GLY A 235 -17.98 1.69 11.80
N LEU A 236 -16.95 2.39 12.27
CA LEU A 236 -16.91 2.98 13.62
C LEU A 236 -17.98 4.07 13.81
N LEU A 237 -18.28 4.86 12.78
CA LEU A 237 -19.37 5.86 12.83
C LEU A 237 -20.72 5.22 13.10
N PHE A 238 -20.92 3.97 12.65
CA PHE A 238 -22.17 3.24 12.83
C PHE A 238 -22.16 2.27 14.01
N VAL A 239 -21.08 2.15 14.80
CA VAL A 239 -20.94 1.18 15.89
C VAL A 239 -22.08 1.24 16.92
N ARG A 240 -22.56 2.44 17.24
CA ARG A 240 -23.68 2.64 18.18
C ARG A 240 -25.03 2.19 17.64
N LYS A 241 -25.18 2.17 16.30
CA LYS A 241 -26.43 1.75 15.64
C LYS A 241 -26.41 0.27 15.28
N SER A 242 -25.27 -0.25 14.85
CA SER A 242 -25.15 -1.64 14.42
C SER A 242 -23.75 -2.18 14.66
N THR A 243 -23.61 -3.03 15.68
CA THR A 243 -22.39 -3.79 15.96
C THR A 243 -22.03 -4.71 14.79
N LEU A 244 -23.03 -5.26 14.10
CA LEU A 244 -22.85 -6.11 12.93
C LEU A 244 -22.16 -5.35 11.79
N THR A 245 -22.60 -4.13 11.50
CA THR A 245 -21.97 -3.26 10.50
C THR A 245 -20.51 -2.98 10.84
N PHE A 246 -20.22 -2.71 12.11
CA PHE A 246 -18.83 -2.47 12.55
C PHE A 246 -17.96 -3.71 12.42
N ALA A 247 -18.49 -4.90 12.76
CA ALA A 247 -17.79 -6.16 12.58
C ALA A 247 -17.47 -6.46 11.10
N LEU A 248 -18.45 -6.27 10.21
CA LEU A 248 -18.27 -6.44 8.77
C LEU A 248 -17.25 -5.47 8.20
N ALA A 249 -17.33 -4.19 8.57
CA ALA A 249 -16.38 -3.17 8.14
C ALA A 249 -14.95 -3.48 8.59
N THR A 250 -14.78 -3.95 9.83
CA THR A 250 -13.49 -4.33 10.39
C THR A 250 -12.89 -5.53 9.66
N LEU A 251 -13.70 -6.56 9.42
CA LEU A 251 -13.28 -7.76 8.71
C LEU A 251 -12.88 -7.43 7.27
N PHE A 252 -13.65 -6.59 6.60
CA PHE A 252 -13.35 -6.14 5.23
C PHE A 252 -12.08 -5.29 5.18
N GLY A 253 -11.88 -4.38 6.14
CA GLY A 253 -10.63 -3.64 6.29
C GLY A 253 -9.42 -4.58 6.46
N GLY A 254 -9.58 -5.66 7.22
CA GLY A 254 -8.58 -6.73 7.35
C GLY A 254 -8.29 -7.45 6.04
N ILE A 255 -9.33 -7.74 5.24
CA ILE A 255 -9.19 -8.36 3.89
C ILE A 255 -8.48 -7.40 2.93
N ILE A 256 -8.82 -6.11 2.94
CA ILE A 256 -8.13 -5.10 2.13
C ILE A 256 -6.65 -5.04 2.49
N LEU A 257 -6.29 -5.03 3.78
CA LEU A 257 -4.90 -5.10 4.25
C LEU A 257 -4.22 -6.44 3.90
N PHE A 258 -4.96 -7.52 3.79
CA PHE A 258 -4.43 -8.79 3.29
C PHE A 258 -4.04 -8.66 1.81
N VAL A 259 -4.92 -8.10 0.98
CA VAL A 259 -4.67 -7.87 -0.45
C VAL A 259 -3.50 -6.91 -0.66
N SER A 260 -3.39 -5.83 0.13
CA SER A 260 -2.27 -4.88 0.04
C SER A 260 -0.91 -5.52 0.35
N GLY A 261 -0.88 -6.59 1.13
CA GLY A 261 0.35 -7.32 1.47
C GLY A 261 0.74 -8.41 0.48
N LEU A 262 0.09 -8.51 -0.69
CA LEU A 262 0.46 -9.45 -1.74
C LEU A 262 1.65 -8.93 -2.55
N SER A 263 2.44 -9.83 -3.13
CA SER A 263 3.73 -9.55 -3.80
C SER A 263 3.69 -8.61 -5.00
N TRP A 264 2.50 -8.29 -5.52
CA TRP A 264 2.28 -7.39 -6.67
C TRP A 264 2.14 -5.92 -6.27
N MET A 265 2.12 -5.60 -4.99
CA MET A 265 2.10 -4.23 -4.46
C MET A 265 3.43 -3.90 -3.80
N ASP A 266 3.96 -2.73 -4.13
CA ASP A 266 5.23 -2.25 -3.56
C ASP A 266 4.98 -1.46 -2.27
N PRO A 267 5.42 -1.95 -1.10
CA PRO A 267 5.28 -1.26 0.17
C PRO A 267 6.34 -0.18 0.41
N GLN A 268 7.33 -0.04 -0.48
CA GLN A 268 8.44 0.90 -0.31
C GLN A 268 7.96 2.35 -0.31
N ILE A 269 8.71 3.21 0.37
CA ILE A 269 8.52 4.66 0.38
C ILE A 269 9.41 5.23 -0.71
N ASN A 270 8.83 5.52 -1.88
CA ASN A 270 9.56 6.02 -3.03
C ASN A 270 9.41 7.55 -3.17
N PRO A 271 10.37 8.26 -3.75
CA PRO A 271 10.25 9.70 -4.02
C PRO A 271 9.04 10.00 -4.89
N LEU A 272 8.27 11.01 -4.50
CA LEU A 272 7.08 11.42 -5.25
C LEU A 272 7.46 12.33 -6.41
N VAL A 273 6.97 12.01 -7.61
CA VAL A 273 7.17 12.88 -8.79
C VAL A 273 6.53 14.26 -8.57
N PRO A 274 7.13 15.35 -9.08
CA PRO A 274 6.70 16.72 -8.78
C PRO A 274 5.23 17.00 -9.04
N VAL A 275 4.64 16.48 -10.13
CA VAL A 275 3.25 16.69 -10.50
C VAL A 275 2.25 16.13 -9.46
N LEU A 276 2.67 15.13 -8.67
CA LEU A 276 1.86 14.53 -7.62
C LEU A 276 1.99 15.25 -6.26
N LYS A 277 2.80 16.29 -6.14
CA LYS A 277 3.00 17.06 -4.90
C LYS A 277 1.94 18.16 -4.70
N SER A 278 0.88 18.19 -5.53
CA SER A 278 -0.19 19.20 -5.40
C SER A 278 -1.07 18.92 -4.16
N PRO A 279 -1.38 19.93 -3.33
CA PRO A 279 -2.35 19.82 -2.25
C PRO A 279 -3.74 19.40 -2.73
N TRP A 280 -4.17 19.87 -3.90
CA TRP A 280 -5.46 19.50 -4.48
C TRP A 280 -5.59 18.03 -4.79
N LEU A 281 -4.52 17.40 -5.32
CA LEU A 281 -4.48 15.97 -5.53
C LEU A 281 -4.61 15.22 -4.22
N MET A 282 -3.91 15.68 -3.18
CA MET A 282 -3.94 15.07 -1.86
C MET A 282 -5.36 15.04 -1.28
N PHE A 283 -6.08 16.17 -1.32
CA PHE A 283 -7.47 16.24 -0.86
C PHE A 283 -8.43 15.44 -1.76
N HIS A 284 -8.25 15.50 -3.08
CA HIS A 284 -9.02 14.72 -4.04
C HIS A 284 -8.95 13.21 -3.72
N VAL A 285 -7.74 12.67 -3.62
CA VAL A 285 -7.55 11.24 -3.36
C VAL A 285 -8.11 10.86 -1.99
N ALA A 286 -7.86 11.66 -0.94
CA ALA A 286 -8.39 11.39 0.40
C ALA A 286 -9.92 11.29 0.41
N VAL A 287 -10.60 12.21 -0.25
CA VAL A 287 -12.07 12.25 -0.26
C VAL A 287 -12.67 11.14 -1.13
N ILE A 288 -12.12 10.92 -2.34
CA ILE A 288 -12.61 9.86 -3.24
C ILE A 288 -12.40 8.46 -2.64
N VAL A 289 -11.23 8.21 -2.09
CA VAL A 289 -10.93 6.91 -1.49
C VAL A 289 -11.76 6.70 -0.22
N GLY A 290 -12.02 7.77 0.54
CA GLY A 290 -12.99 7.74 1.62
C GLY A 290 -14.39 7.30 1.16
N ALA A 291 -14.86 7.80 0.02
CA ALA A 291 -16.15 7.40 -0.56
C ALA A 291 -16.23 5.89 -0.84
N TYR A 292 -15.15 5.28 -1.37
CA TYR A 292 -15.10 3.84 -1.60
C TYR A 292 -15.23 3.02 -0.31
N GLY A 293 -14.72 3.51 0.81
CA GLY A 293 -14.92 2.88 2.12
C GLY A 293 -16.41 2.76 2.48
N PHE A 294 -17.19 3.83 2.28
CA PHE A 294 -18.63 3.83 2.51
C PHE A 294 -19.41 2.97 1.52
N PHE A 295 -19.03 2.97 0.24
CA PHE A 295 -19.64 2.08 -0.75
C PHE A 295 -19.33 0.61 -0.47
N GLY A 296 -18.12 0.28 -0.02
CA GLY A 296 -17.74 -1.06 0.40
C GLY A 296 -18.60 -1.57 1.56
N ILE A 297 -18.84 -0.72 2.58
CA ILE A 297 -19.75 -1.07 3.67
C ILE A 297 -21.17 -1.26 3.17
N SER A 298 -21.66 -0.40 2.31
CA SER A 298 -22.99 -0.50 1.71
C SER A 298 -23.16 -1.85 0.99
N CYS A 299 -22.20 -2.26 0.20
CA CYS A 299 -22.19 -3.56 -0.47
C CYS A 299 -22.27 -4.72 0.54
N LEU A 300 -21.45 -4.70 1.58
CA LEU A 300 -21.45 -5.75 2.62
C LEU A 300 -22.76 -5.82 3.40
N ILE A 301 -23.35 -4.68 3.74
CA ILE A 301 -24.65 -4.63 4.41
C ILE A 301 -25.74 -5.15 3.47
N GLY A 302 -25.69 -4.79 2.18
CA GLY A 302 -26.61 -5.27 1.17
C GLY A 302 -26.57 -6.81 1.07
N LEU A 303 -25.37 -7.37 0.96
CA LEU A 303 -25.16 -8.82 0.92
C LEU A 303 -25.69 -9.50 2.20
N THR A 304 -25.40 -8.92 3.37
CA THR A 304 -25.87 -9.44 4.66
C THR A 304 -27.38 -9.42 4.73
N ASN A 305 -28.04 -8.36 4.27
CA ASN A 305 -29.49 -8.27 4.22
C ASN A 305 -30.10 -9.35 3.33
N LEU A 306 -29.51 -9.61 2.14
CA LEU A 306 -29.97 -10.68 1.26
C LEU A 306 -29.85 -12.06 1.91
N VAL A 307 -28.72 -12.35 2.57
CA VAL A 307 -28.54 -13.61 3.31
C VAL A 307 -29.57 -13.73 4.44
N MET A 308 -29.78 -12.67 5.24
CA MET A 308 -30.76 -12.68 6.31
C MET A 308 -32.18 -12.91 5.80
N MET A 309 -32.56 -12.32 4.68
CA MET A 309 -33.87 -12.51 4.06
C MET A 309 -34.04 -13.95 3.53
N SER A 310 -33.00 -14.55 2.94
CA SER A 310 -33.05 -15.90 2.40
C SER A 310 -33.17 -16.99 3.48
N VAL A 311 -32.60 -16.72 4.67
CA VAL A 311 -32.62 -17.66 5.82
C VAL A 311 -33.86 -17.48 6.69
N SER A 312 -34.64 -16.41 6.52
CA SER A 312 -35.82 -16.13 7.36
C SER A 312 -36.96 -17.07 7.07
N GLY A 313 -37.11 -18.12 7.92
CA GLY A 313 -38.33 -18.95 7.97
C GLY A 313 -39.44 -18.24 8.74
N GLU A 314 -40.69 -18.77 8.63
CA GLU A 314 -41.91 -18.16 9.20
C GLU A 314 -41.85 -17.84 10.70
N LYS A 315 -41.15 -18.63 11.51
CA LYS A 315 -41.08 -18.48 13.00
C LYS A 315 -40.20 -17.31 13.48
N ASN A 316 -39.23 -16.84 12.69
CA ASN A 316 -38.31 -15.78 13.09
C ASN A 316 -38.53 -14.43 12.34
N SER A 317 -39.69 -14.31 11.65
CA SER A 317 -39.93 -13.25 10.67
C SER A 317 -39.96 -11.82 11.23
N VAL A 318 -40.43 -11.62 12.46
CA VAL A 318 -40.60 -10.26 13.03
C VAL A 318 -39.24 -9.67 13.43
N MET A 319 -38.43 -10.42 14.19
CA MET A 319 -37.14 -9.96 14.67
C MET A 319 -36.12 -9.74 13.51
N LEU A 320 -36.13 -10.67 12.54
CA LEU A 320 -35.30 -10.52 11.36
C LEU A 320 -35.72 -9.31 10.48
N LYS A 321 -37.01 -9.08 10.31
CA LYS A 321 -37.52 -7.92 9.57
C LYS A 321 -37.11 -6.59 10.22
N GLU A 322 -37.13 -6.53 11.54
CA GLU A 322 -36.66 -5.36 12.28
C GLU A 322 -35.15 -5.10 12.04
N ARG A 323 -34.32 -6.15 12.08
CA ARG A 323 -32.88 -6.07 11.82
C ARG A 323 -32.56 -5.70 10.38
N VAL A 324 -33.23 -6.31 9.42
CA VAL A 324 -33.10 -5.91 7.99
C VAL A 324 -33.44 -4.44 7.79
N ARG A 325 -34.48 -3.95 8.48
CA ARG A 325 -34.85 -2.52 8.43
C ARG A 325 -33.75 -1.63 9.03
N GLU A 326 -33.20 -1.97 10.19
CA GLU A 326 -32.09 -1.25 10.82
C GLU A 326 -30.85 -1.20 9.89
N LEU A 327 -30.47 -2.34 9.33
CA LEU A 327 -29.34 -2.43 8.39
C LEU A 327 -29.60 -1.67 7.08
N SER A 328 -30.84 -1.67 6.59
CA SER A 328 -31.22 -0.91 5.39
C SER A 328 -31.09 0.61 5.61
N ILE A 329 -31.38 1.11 6.82
CA ILE A 329 -31.17 2.52 7.16
C ILE A 329 -29.67 2.86 7.18
N VAL A 330 -28.84 1.99 7.78
CA VAL A 330 -27.37 2.18 7.80
C VAL A 330 -26.80 2.12 6.39
N ASN A 331 -27.31 1.20 5.56
CA ASN A 331 -26.94 1.09 4.15
C ASN A 331 -27.23 2.38 3.38
N GLU A 332 -28.44 2.90 3.52
CA GLU A 332 -28.86 4.15 2.90
C GLU A 332 -27.99 5.33 3.34
N MET A 333 -27.70 5.45 4.65
CA MET A 333 -26.82 6.50 5.16
C MET A 333 -25.40 6.38 4.57
N SER A 334 -24.89 5.16 4.45
CA SER A 334 -23.57 4.91 3.84
C SER A 334 -23.55 5.32 2.37
N LEU A 335 -24.60 5.03 1.61
CA LEU A 335 -24.72 5.45 0.20
C LEU A 335 -24.76 6.97 0.05
N TRP A 336 -25.55 7.68 0.88
CA TRP A 336 -25.61 9.14 0.83
C TRP A 336 -24.28 9.80 1.15
N ILE A 337 -23.59 9.31 2.19
CA ILE A 337 -22.26 9.82 2.55
C ILE A 337 -21.25 9.51 1.44
N GLY A 338 -21.24 8.28 0.94
CA GLY A 338 -20.35 7.86 -0.15
C GLY A 338 -20.58 8.70 -1.42
N LEU A 339 -21.83 8.93 -1.81
CA LEU A 339 -22.18 9.74 -2.97
C LEU A 339 -21.75 11.21 -2.80
N ALA A 340 -21.98 11.79 -1.63
CA ALA A 340 -21.55 13.17 -1.33
C ALA A 340 -20.02 13.30 -1.41
N LEU A 341 -19.28 12.37 -0.78
CA LEU A 341 -17.81 12.36 -0.84
C LEU A 341 -17.31 12.14 -2.26
N MET A 342 -17.91 11.22 -3.02
CA MET A 342 -17.54 10.96 -4.41
C MET A 342 -17.73 12.21 -5.28
N THR A 343 -18.83 12.91 -5.11
CA THR A 343 -19.13 14.16 -5.83
C THR A 343 -18.12 15.24 -5.49
N ILE A 344 -17.90 15.51 -4.20
CA ILE A 344 -16.91 16.51 -3.75
C ILE A 344 -15.52 16.14 -4.24
N GLY A 345 -15.14 14.87 -4.10
CA GLY A 345 -13.84 14.37 -4.54
C GLY A 345 -13.62 14.57 -6.03
N THR A 346 -14.64 14.31 -6.87
CA THR A 346 -14.56 14.52 -8.32
C THR A 346 -14.34 16.00 -8.67
N PHE A 347 -15.01 16.92 -8.01
CA PHE A 347 -14.76 18.36 -8.20
C PHE A 347 -13.34 18.78 -7.78
N LEU A 348 -12.84 18.26 -6.66
CA LEU A 348 -11.46 18.52 -6.24
C LEU A 348 -10.45 17.99 -7.27
N GLY A 349 -10.72 16.83 -7.87
CA GLY A 349 -9.92 16.27 -8.97
C GLY A 349 -9.94 17.16 -10.22
N ALA A 350 -11.08 17.73 -10.57
CA ALA A 350 -11.18 18.67 -11.66
C ALA A 350 -10.33 19.93 -11.43
N VAL A 351 -10.33 20.46 -10.20
CA VAL A 351 -9.47 21.63 -9.85
C VAL A 351 -8.00 21.26 -10.01
N TRP A 352 -7.57 20.09 -9.50
CA TRP A 352 -6.20 19.61 -9.68
C TRP A 352 -5.83 19.42 -11.16
N ALA A 353 -6.72 18.84 -11.96
CA ALA A 353 -6.51 18.61 -13.38
C ALA A 353 -6.32 19.93 -14.13
N ASN A 354 -7.07 20.97 -13.77
CA ASN A 354 -6.91 22.29 -14.36
C ASN A 354 -5.57 22.94 -13.99
N GLU A 355 -5.12 22.80 -12.74
CA GLU A 355 -3.83 23.31 -12.29
C GLU A 355 -2.66 22.60 -12.98
N SER A 356 -2.77 21.27 -13.15
CA SER A 356 -1.68 20.42 -13.67
C SER A 356 -1.64 20.35 -15.18
N TRP A 357 -2.78 20.41 -15.87
CA TRP A 357 -2.91 20.19 -17.32
C TRP A 357 -3.73 21.25 -18.06
N GLY A 358 -4.20 22.30 -17.37
CA GLY A 358 -4.97 23.40 -17.95
C GLY A 358 -6.37 23.03 -18.41
N ARG A 359 -6.95 21.92 -17.93
CA ARG A 359 -8.30 21.46 -18.27
C ARG A 359 -8.99 20.84 -17.05
N TYR A 360 -10.26 21.13 -16.84
CA TYR A 360 -11.03 20.58 -15.73
C TYR A 360 -11.48 19.12 -15.94
N TRP A 361 -11.62 18.70 -17.19
CA TRP A 361 -12.13 17.38 -17.56
C TRP A 361 -11.54 16.91 -18.87
N GLY A 362 -11.07 15.66 -18.94
CA GLY A 362 -10.40 15.09 -20.09
C GLY A 362 -11.03 13.84 -20.67
N TRP A 363 -12.13 13.35 -20.08
CA TRP A 363 -12.76 12.09 -20.45
C TRP A 363 -11.83 10.88 -20.37
N ASP A 364 -10.84 10.92 -19.46
CA ASP A 364 -10.02 9.76 -19.24
C ASP A 364 -10.83 8.62 -18.56
N PRO A 365 -10.33 7.37 -18.58
CA PRO A 365 -11.06 6.25 -18.00
C PRO A 365 -11.42 6.44 -16.52
N LYS A 366 -10.56 7.07 -15.72
CA LYS A 366 -10.80 7.28 -14.28
C LYS A 366 -11.91 8.31 -14.05
N GLU A 367 -11.86 9.43 -14.77
CA GLU A 367 -12.90 10.46 -14.72
C GLU A 367 -14.25 9.90 -15.17
N THR A 368 -14.25 9.16 -16.28
CA THR A 368 -15.46 8.55 -16.85
C THR A 368 -16.10 7.55 -15.87
N TRP A 369 -15.31 6.66 -15.26
CA TRP A 369 -15.81 5.71 -14.26
C TRP A 369 -16.27 6.39 -12.98
N ALA A 370 -15.62 7.47 -12.55
CA ALA A 370 -16.08 8.25 -11.42
C ALA A 370 -17.48 8.85 -11.69
N LEU A 371 -17.68 9.43 -12.88
CA LEU A 371 -18.98 9.97 -13.29
C LEU A 371 -20.05 8.88 -13.38
N ILE A 372 -19.75 7.74 -14.02
CA ILE A 372 -20.67 6.59 -14.11
C ILE A 372 -21.08 6.12 -12.71
N THR A 373 -20.13 5.95 -11.80
CA THR A 373 -20.38 5.54 -10.42
C THR A 373 -21.30 6.55 -9.72
N MET A 374 -21.02 7.83 -9.86
CA MET A 374 -21.82 8.91 -9.27
C MET A 374 -23.27 8.88 -9.78
N VAL A 375 -23.45 8.74 -11.11
CA VAL A 375 -24.78 8.69 -11.72
C VAL A 375 -25.56 7.44 -11.28
N ILE A 376 -24.92 6.27 -11.25
CA ILE A 376 -25.56 5.03 -10.79
C ILE A 376 -26.04 5.16 -9.34
N TYR A 377 -25.17 5.59 -8.43
CA TYR A 377 -25.56 5.75 -7.02
C TYR A 377 -26.57 6.88 -6.81
N ALA A 378 -26.53 7.95 -7.61
CA ALA A 378 -27.57 8.96 -7.60
C ALA A 378 -28.93 8.37 -8.00
N ILE A 379 -28.99 7.57 -9.06
CA ILE A 379 -30.22 6.86 -9.46
C ILE A 379 -30.69 5.95 -8.34
N VAL A 380 -29.81 5.10 -7.79
CA VAL A 380 -30.15 4.16 -6.71
C VAL A 380 -30.75 4.87 -5.50
N THR A 381 -30.13 5.96 -5.05
CA THR A 381 -30.63 6.73 -3.89
C THR A 381 -31.98 7.40 -4.17
N HIS A 382 -32.26 7.79 -5.42
CA HIS A 382 -33.53 8.42 -5.80
C HIS A 382 -34.67 7.42 -6.13
N LEU A 383 -34.35 6.16 -6.43
CA LEU A 383 -35.36 5.11 -6.66
C LEU A 383 -36.33 4.93 -5.47
N ARG A 384 -35.87 5.26 -4.27
CA ARG A 384 -36.72 5.27 -3.08
C ARG A 384 -37.92 6.22 -3.17
N LEU A 385 -37.84 7.28 -3.97
CA LEU A 385 -38.95 8.21 -4.18
C LEU A 385 -40.10 7.59 -5.01
N ILE A 386 -39.84 6.46 -5.66
CA ILE A 386 -40.82 5.73 -6.46
C ILE A 386 -41.56 4.74 -5.54
N PRO A 387 -42.87 4.86 -5.31
CA PRO A 387 -43.61 4.03 -4.36
C PRO A 387 -43.47 2.51 -4.60
N LYS A 388 -43.36 2.08 -5.88
CA LYS A 388 -43.19 0.67 -6.25
C LYS A 388 -41.78 0.11 -5.94
N CYS A 389 -40.77 0.97 -5.83
CA CYS A 389 -39.38 0.60 -5.56
C CYS A 389 -38.99 0.82 -4.09
N ASN A 390 -39.89 1.30 -3.25
CA ASN A 390 -39.63 1.60 -1.84
C ASN A 390 -39.65 0.37 -0.93
N ASN A 391 -39.44 -0.82 -1.48
CA ASN A 391 -39.32 -2.04 -0.71
C ASN A 391 -37.85 -2.25 -0.31
N PRO A 392 -37.52 -2.58 0.97
CA PRO A 392 -36.17 -2.91 1.42
C PRO A 392 -35.45 -3.93 0.53
N VAL A 393 -36.18 -4.90 -0.02
CA VAL A 393 -35.62 -5.93 -0.92
C VAL A 393 -35.12 -5.31 -2.22
N SER A 394 -35.93 -4.49 -2.89
CA SER A 394 -35.54 -3.83 -4.15
C SER A 394 -34.33 -2.93 -3.96
N TYR A 395 -34.28 -2.21 -2.84
CA TYR A 395 -33.18 -1.30 -2.52
C TYR A 395 -31.87 -2.05 -2.27
N THR A 396 -31.92 -3.16 -1.55
CA THR A 396 -30.75 -4.01 -1.26
C THR A 396 -30.18 -4.63 -2.53
N HIS A 397 -31.03 -5.07 -3.47
CA HIS A 397 -30.60 -5.63 -4.76
C HIS A 397 -29.90 -4.58 -5.66
N LEU A 398 -30.29 -3.31 -5.53
CA LEU A 398 -29.70 -2.25 -6.35
C LEU A 398 -28.37 -1.70 -5.80
N THR A 399 -28.03 -2.02 -4.55
CA THR A 399 -26.79 -1.56 -3.89
C THR A 399 -25.65 -2.57 -4.02
N LEU A 400 -25.89 -3.74 -4.57
CA LEU A 400 -24.92 -4.79 -4.90
C LEU A 400 -24.49 -4.70 -6.34
#